data_76b254b82897af4807366ca37fdd812b
#
_entry.id   76b254b82897af4807366ca37fdd812b
#
_cell.length_a   1.000
_cell.length_b   1.000
_cell.length_c   1.000
_cell.angle_alpha   90.00
_cell.angle_beta   90.00
_cell.angle_gamma   90.00
#
_symmetry.space_group_name_H-M   'P 1'
#
loop_
_entity.id
_entity.type
_entity.pdbx_description
1 polymer ?
#
loop_
_entity_poly.entity_id
_entity_poly.type
_entity_poly.pdbx_seq_one_letter_code
_entity_poly.pdbx_strand_id
1 'polypeptide(L)'
;MKYAIALDIGGTSIKYTLVNQNGDILYESSETTQSKENPRPLSDTIKSIVRKMTDYARSRDWGIYGIGIGVPSVVDNGVVLFANNLPELDNQQLDLALAEFNLPVFIETTQTLWGRAR
;
A
#
# COMPACT_ATOMS: atom_id res chain seq x y z
N MET A 1 -0.36 0.89 21.57
CA MET A 1 0.65 1.09 20.53
C MET A 1 -0.03 1.24 19.16
N LYS A 2 0.54 2.05 18.30
CA LYS A 2 -0.03 2.30 16.96
C LYS A 2 0.66 1.41 15.93
N TYR A 3 -0.12 0.91 14.99
CA TYR A 3 0.35 0.04 13.91
C TYR A 3 -0.03 0.64 12.58
N ALA A 4 0.73 0.33 11.53
CA ALA A 4 0.47 0.84 10.19
C ALA A 4 0.79 -0.21 9.14
N ILE A 5 0.08 -0.12 8.02
CA ILE A 5 0.34 -0.96 6.85
C ILE A 5 1.13 -0.11 5.85
N ALA A 6 2.21 -0.68 5.33
CA ALA A 6 3.01 -0.01 4.30
C ALA A 6 3.07 -0.89 3.06
N LEU A 7 2.75 -0.31 1.91
CA LEU A 7 2.86 -0.99 0.62
C LEU A 7 3.90 -0.27 -0.23
N ASP A 8 4.78 -1.04 -0.84
CA ASP A 8 5.80 -0.53 -1.76
C ASP A 8 5.52 -1.13 -3.13
N ILE A 9 4.98 -0.32 -4.03
CA ILE A 9 4.55 -0.77 -5.34
C ILE A 9 5.71 -0.69 -6.31
N GLY A 10 6.14 -1.84 -6.81
CA GLY A 10 7.17 -1.93 -7.84
C GLY A 10 6.57 -2.29 -9.18
N GLY A 11 7.44 -2.46 -10.18
CA GLY A 11 7.01 -2.81 -11.53
C GLY A 11 6.46 -4.22 -11.66
N THR A 12 6.95 -5.14 -10.84
CA THR A 12 6.60 -6.56 -10.94
C THR A 12 5.98 -7.12 -9.67
N SER A 13 6.12 -6.42 -8.55
CA SER A 13 5.60 -6.92 -7.28
C SER A 13 5.25 -5.77 -6.34
N ILE A 14 4.42 -6.08 -5.36
CA ILE A 14 4.10 -5.18 -4.26
C ILE A 14 4.67 -5.82 -2.99
N LYS A 15 5.57 -5.10 -2.33
CA LYS A 15 6.07 -5.50 -1.03
C LYS A 15 5.18 -4.84 0.02
N TYR A 16 4.76 -5.60 1.02
CA TYR A 16 3.91 -5.02 2.05
C TYR A 16 4.40 -5.44 3.43
N THR A 17 4.29 -4.50 4.36
CA THR A 17 4.76 -4.67 5.73
C THR A 17 3.73 -4.17 6.72
N LEU A 18 3.72 -4.79 7.88
CA LEU A 18 2.98 -4.31 9.04
C LEU A 18 4.02 -3.85 10.06
N VAL A 19 3.95 -2.59 10.45
CA VAL A 19 4.94 -1.99 11.36
C VAL A 19 4.25 -1.39 12.56
N ASN A 20 5.00 -1.23 13.66
CA ASN A 20 4.49 -0.51 14.82
C ASN A 20 5.11 0.89 14.89
N GLN A 21 4.69 1.67 15.86
CA GLN A 21 5.16 3.06 16.00
C GLN A 21 6.65 3.18 16.31
N ASN A 22 7.28 2.09 16.75
CA ASN A 22 8.72 2.06 17.01
C ASN A 22 9.53 1.72 15.77
N GLY A 23 8.88 1.44 14.64
CA GLY A 23 9.57 1.08 13.41
C GLY A 23 9.87 -0.41 13.29
N ASP A 24 9.37 -1.24 14.20
CA ASP A 24 9.57 -2.68 14.12
C ASP A 24 8.70 -3.26 13.03
N ILE A 25 9.27 -4.14 12.21
CA ILE A 25 8.53 -4.86 11.18
C ILE A 25 7.98 -6.14 11.81
N LEU A 26 6.64 -6.20 11.88
CA LEU A 26 5.95 -7.32 12.53
C LEU A 26 5.55 -8.40 11.53
N TYR A 27 5.37 -8.03 10.27
CA TYR A 27 5.04 -8.94 9.18
C TYR A 27 5.52 -8.33 7.89
N GLU A 28 6.06 -9.15 6.99
CA GLU A 28 6.53 -8.69 5.69
C GLU A 28 6.29 -9.78 4.66
N SER A 29 5.79 -9.39 3.50
CA SER A 29 5.60 -10.31 2.39
C SER A 29 5.51 -9.54 1.09
N SER A 30 5.31 -10.24 -0.02
CA SER A 30 5.15 -9.60 -1.33
C SER A 30 4.22 -10.40 -2.20
N GLU A 31 3.61 -9.73 -3.17
CA GLU A 31 2.76 -10.37 -4.17
C GLU A 31 3.10 -9.81 -5.54
N THR A 32 2.93 -10.64 -6.57
CA THR A 32 3.10 -10.21 -7.96
C THR A 32 2.00 -9.22 -8.32
N THR A 33 2.39 -8.08 -8.91
CA THR A 33 1.43 -7.05 -9.28
C THR A 33 0.50 -7.50 -10.38
N GLN A 34 1.03 -8.30 -11.32
CA GLN A 34 0.26 -8.73 -12.47
C GLN A 34 0.86 -9.98 -13.07
N SER A 35 0.02 -10.87 -13.55
CA SER A 35 0.48 -12.00 -14.36
C SER A 35 -0.32 -12.06 -15.64
N LYS A 36 0.32 -12.53 -16.72
CA LYS A 36 -0.37 -12.69 -18.00
C LYS A 36 -1.48 -13.73 -17.93
N GLU A 37 -1.32 -14.69 -17.03
CA GLU A 37 -2.28 -15.79 -16.89
C GLU A 37 -3.49 -15.39 -16.07
N ASN A 38 -3.34 -14.40 -15.19
CA ASN A 38 -4.41 -13.99 -14.31
C ASN A 38 -4.35 -12.47 -14.10
N PRO A 39 -4.68 -11.70 -15.13
CA PRO A 39 -4.63 -10.24 -15.03
C PRO A 39 -5.72 -9.73 -14.09
N ARG A 40 -5.32 -8.87 -13.16
CA ARG A 40 -6.24 -8.21 -12.23
C ARG A 40 -5.93 -6.73 -12.21
N PRO A 41 -6.95 -5.87 -12.06
CA PRO A 41 -6.69 -4.46 -11.82
C PRO A 41 -5.80 -4.30 -10.60
N LEU A 42 -4.82 -3.41 -10.67
CA LEU A 42 -3.88 -3.20 -9.58
C LEU A 42 -4.59 -2.74 -8.32
N SER A 43 -5.64 -1.93 -8.46
CA SER A 43 -6.43 -1.49 -7.31
C SER A 43 -7.05 -2.67 -6.56
N ASP A 44 -7.50 -3.71 -7.26
CA ASP A 44 -8.05 -4.90 -6.62
C ASP A 44 -6.98 -5.66 -5.84
N THR A 45 -5.78 -5.75 -6.40
CA THR A 45 -4.66 -6.39 -5.71
C THR A 45 -4.31 -5.62 -4.45
N ILE A 46 -4.27 -4.30 -4.52
CA ILE A 46 -3.98 -3.45 -3.37
C ILE A 46 -5.05 -3.63 -2.29
N LYS A 47 -6.32 -3.62 -2.68
CA LYS A 47 -7.43 -3.84 -1.72
C LYS A 47 -7.32 -5.19 -1.03
N SER A 48 -6.98 -6.22 -1.80
CA SER A 48 -6.83 -7.57 -1.27
C SER A 48 -5.72 -7.64 -0.22
N ILE A 49 -4.59 -6.98 -0.50
CA ILE A 49 -3.47 -6.92 0.42
C ILE A 49 -3.87 -6.18 1.70
N VAL A 50 -4.51 -5.02 1.56
CA VAL A 50 -4.92 -4.22 2.72
C VAL A 50 -5.91 -5.00 3.58
N ARG A 51 -6.86 -5.69 2.97
CA ARG A 51 -7.83 -6.50 3.71
C ARG A 51 -7.14 -7.62 4.47
N LYS A 52 -6.21 -8.31 3.83
CA LYS A 52 -5.43 -9.37 4.44
C LYS A 52 -4.65 -8.85 5.65
N MET A 53 -4.04 -7.67 5.51
CA MET A 53 -3.24 -7.09 6.59
C MET A 53 -4.11 -6.57 7.73
N THR A 54 -5.27 -5.99 7.42
CA THR A 54 -6.18 -5.54 8.47
C THR A 54 -6.76 -6.72 9.24
N ASP A 55 -7.09 -7.81 8.55
CA ASP A 55 -7.57 -9.03 9.21
C ASP A 55 -6.50 -9.65 10.09
N TYR A 56 -5.26 -9.68 9.60
CA TYR A 56 -4.13 -10.19 10.38
C TYR A 56 -3.92 -9.38 11.65
N ALA A 57 -3.92 -8.06 11.52
CA ALA A 57 -3.74 -7.16 12.67
C ALA A 57 -4.90 -7.32 13.67
N ARG A 58 -6.13 -7.44 13.17
CA ARG A 58 -7.29 -7.61 14.03
C ARG A 58 -7.21 -8.90 14.81
N SER A 59 -6.73 -9.99 14.20
CA SER A 59 -6.58 -11.27 14.88
C SER A 59 -5.57 -11.21 16.03
N ARG A 60 -4.68 -10.22 16.01
CA ARG A 60 -3.67 -10.02 17.05
C ARG A 60 -4.01 -8.85 17.96
N ASP A 61 -5.19 -8.27 17.78
CA ASP A 61 -5.65 -7.13 18.56
C ASP A 61 -4.76 -5.91 18.38
N TRP A 62 -4.23 -5.73 17.17
CA TRP A 62 -3.40 -4.58 16.80
C TRP A 62 -4.24 -3.58 16.01
N GLY A 63 -4.40 -2.37 16.56
CA GLY A 63 -5.17 -1.32 15.89
C GLY A 63 -4.37 -0.64 14.80
N ILE A 64 -4.86 -0.73 13.55
CA ILE A 64 -4.21 -0.07 12.42
C ILE A 64 -4.55 1.42 12.45
N TYR A 65 -3.53 2.26 12.34
CA TYR A 65 -3.66 3.71 12.39
C TYR A 65 -3.71 4.35 11.00
N GLY A 66 -3.10 3.70 10.02
CA GLY A 66 -3.07 4.24 8.67
C GLY A 66 -2.42 3.29 7.67
N ILE A 67 -2.52 3.66 6.40
CA ILE A 67 -1.95 2.92 5.28
C ILE A 67 -1.02 3.85 4.50
N GLY A 68 0.24 3.46 4.34
CA GLY A 68 1.19 4.18 3.51
C GLY A 68 1.46 3.42 2.23
N ILE A 69 1.41 4.11 1.09
CA ILE A 69 1.64 3.49 -0.22
C ILE A 69 2.77 4.24 -0.91
N GLY A 70 3.86 3.53 -1.17
CA GLY A 70 4.96 4.05 -1.96
C GLY A 70 4.79 3.67 -3.42
N VAL A 71 4.88 4.64 -4.32
CA VAL A 71 4.72 4.43 -5.75
C VAL A 71 5.93 4.99 -6.50
N PRO A 72 6.31 4.38 -7.63
CA PRO A 72 7.44 4.85 -8.44
C PRO A 72 6.99 5.93 -9.42
N SER A 73 6.26 6.96 -8.93
CA SER A 73 5.68 7.96 -9.80
C SER A 73 5.39 9.24 -9.04
N VAL A 74 4.94 10.26 -9.76
CA VAL A 74 4.55 11.54 -9.17
C VAL A 74 3.13 11.45 -8.66
N VAL A 75 2.91 11.92 -7.43
CA VAL A 75 1.59 11.91 -6.79
C VAL A 75 1.18 13.35 -6.49
N ASP A 76 -0.07 13.69 -6.77
CA ASP A 76 -0.65 14.97 -6.46
C ASP A 76 -2.05 14.79 -5.88
N ASN A 77 -2.21 15.18 -4.62
CA ASN A 77 -3.50 15.10 -3.91
C ASN A 77 -4.13 13.70 -3.93
N GLY A 78 -3.29 12.65 -3.79
CA GLY A 78 -3.76 11.28 -3.79
C GLY A 78 -4.02 10.72 -5.18
N VAL A 79 -3.70 11.47 -6.23
CA VAL A 79 -3.84 10.99 -7.61
C VAL A 79 -2.46 10.67 -8.16
N VAL A 80 -2.29 9.48 -8.70
CA VAL A 80 -1.06 9.07 -9.34
C VAL A 80 -1.06 9.62 -10.75
N LEU A 81 -0.21 10.64 -11.00
CA LEU A 81 -0.17 11.33 -12.29
C LEU A 81 0.65 10.61 -13.33
N PHE A 82 1.64 9.84 -12.90
CA PHE A 82 2.55 9.17 -13.82
C PHE A 82 3.14 7.93 -13.16
N ALA A 83 3.05 6.80 -13.84
CA ALA A 83 3.60 5.53 -13.38
C ALA A 83 4.30 4.84 -14.55
N ASN A 84 5.62 4.82 -14.53
CA ASN A 84 6.42 4.32 -15.66
C ASN A 84 6.17 2.85 -15.97
N ASN A 85 6.02 2.02 -14.93
CA ASN A 85 5.93 0.58 -15.09
C ASN A 85 4.55 0.01 -14.75
N LEU A 86 3.61 0.87 -14.35
CA LEU A 86 2.29 0.45 -13.91
C LEU A 86 1.23 1.40 -14.45
N PRO A 87 0.90 1.29 -15.74
CA PRO A 87 -0.07 2.19 -16.37
C PRO A 87 -1.42 2.24 -15.67
N GLU A 88 -1.80 1.19 -14.97
CA GLU A 88 -3.08 1.11 -14.25
C GLU A 88 -3.16 2.13 -13.12
N LEU A 89 -2.03 2.68 -12.68
CA LEU A 89 -2.01 3.69 -11.63
C LEU A 89 -2.18 5.11 -12.16
N ASP A 90 -2.05 5.31 -13.49
CA ASP A 90 -2.19 6.63 -14.08
C ASP A 90 -3.58 7.19 -13.81
N ASN A 91 -3.62 8.40 -13.25
CA ASN A 91 -4.87 9.10 -12.93
C ASN A 91 -5.78 8.32 -11.98
N GLN A 92 -5.25 7.36 -11.24
CA GLN A 92 -6.03 6.58 -10.29
C GLN A 92 -5.93 7.20 -8.90
N GLN A 93 -7.07 7.34 -8.25
CA GLN A 93 -7.13 7.86 -6.88
C GLN A 93 -7.14 6.69 -5.90
N LEU A 94 -5.97 6.31 -5.43
CA LEU A 94 -5.84 5.16 -4.53
C LEU A 94 -6.50 5.41 -3.17
N ASP A 95 -6.49 6.64 -2.70
CA ASP A 95 -7.18 6.98 -1.45
C ASP A 95 -8.67 6.69 -1.54
N LEU A 96 -9.31 7.00 -2.67
CA LEU A 96 -10.72 6.68 -2.87
C LEU A 96 -10.95 5.18 -3.00
N ALA A 97 -10.03 4.49 -3.65
CA ALA A 97 -10.13 3.05 -3.82
C ALA A 97 -10.06 2.31 -2.48
N LEU A 98 -9.38 2.89 -1.49
CA LEU A 98 -9.21 2.28 -0.17
C LEU A 98 -10.12 2.90 0.89
N ALA A 99 -11.05 3.76 0.49
CA ALA A 99 -11.94 4.43 1.44
C ALA A 99 -12.79 3.45 2.27
N GLU A 100 -13.07 2.27 1.74
CA GLU A 100 -13.86 1.26 2.44
C GLU A 100 -13.21 0.80 3.76
N PHE A 101 -11.90 0.95 3.89
CA PHE A 101 -11.20 0.55 5.10
C PHE A 101 -11.27 1.58 6.21
N ASN A 102 -11.73 2.78 5.88
CA ASN A 102 -11.93 3.86 6.85
C ASN A 102 -10.66 4.21 7.62
N LEU A 103 -9.53 4.20 6.92
CA LEU A 103 -8.22 4.51 7.47
C LEU A 103 -7.55 5.62 6.66
N PRO A 104 -6.76 6.49 7.29
CA PRO A 104 -5.97 7.46 6.53
C PRO A 104 -5.03 6.76 5.54
N VAL A 105 -4.96 7.27 4.33
CA VAL A 105 -4.10 6.73 3.29
C VAL A 105 -3.11 7.82 2.86
N PHE A 106 -1.83 7.48 2.86
CA PHE A 106 -0.76 8.38 2.44
C PHE A 106 -0.08 7.78 1.22
N ILE A 107 -0.08 8.52 0.11
CA ILE A 107 0.52 8.06 -1.14
C ILE A 107 1.69 8.98 -1.45
N GLU A 108 2.88 8.40 -1.55
CA GLU A 108 4.12 9.16 -1.78
C GLU A 108 5.06 8.34 -2.64
N THR A 109 6.16 8.96 -3.09
CA THR A 109 7.22 8.17 -3.72
C THR A 109 7.77 7.21 -2.67
N THR A 110 8.25 6.07 -3.12
CA THR A 110 8.79 5.04 -2.22
C THR A 110 9.84 5.61 -1.28
N GLN A 111 10.74 6.43 -1.81
CA GLN A 111 11.81 7.02 -1.02
C GLN A 111 11.27 7.91 0.10
N THR A 112 10.27 8.74 -0.20
CA THR A 112 9.67 9.64 0.79
C THR A 112 8.90 8.86 1.84
N LEU A 113 8.19 7.81 1.42
CA LEU A 113 7.43 6.98 2.35
C LEU A 113 8.33 6.35 3.42
N TRP A 114 9.45 5.77 3.00
CA TRP A 114 10.37 5.14 3.95
C TRP A 114 11.05 6.16 4.86
N GLY A 115 11.28 7.38 4.36
CA GLY A 115 11.79 8.45 5.18
C GLY A 115 10.85 8.82 6.32
N ARG A 116 9.54 8.80 6.06
CA ARG A 116 8.53 9.09 7.09
C ARG A 116 8.38 7.95 8.11
N ALA A 117 8.60 6.72 7.67
CA ALA A 117 8.46 5.55 8.55
C ALA A 117 9.53 5.49 9.62
N ARG A 118 10.59 6.24 9.47
CA ARG A 118 11.68 6.31 10.44
C ARG A 118 11.45 7.49 11.38
#